data_ea6af3ed831c78a31180264213ab642e
#
_entry.id   ea6af3ed831c78a31180264213ab642e
#
_cell.length_a   1.000
_cell.length_b   1.000
_cell.length_c   1.000
_cell.angle_alpha   90.00
_cell.angle_beta   90.00
_cell.angle_gamma   90.00
#
_symmetry.space_group_name_H-M   'P 1'
#
loop_
_entity.id
_entity.type
_entity.pdbx_description
1 polymer ?
#
loop_
_entity_poly.entity_id
_entity_poly.type
_entity_poly.pdbx_seq_one_letter_code
_entity_poly.pdbx_strand_id
1 'polypeptide(L)'
;MRYYLIAQVKVNDPETFQEYVRGFSDSFREYKGEIILVDNKPKVIEGSCENPHTVVFRFPDEEEFLRWYNSPKYKKIIDLRWQSADTNMILVREGINT
;
A
#
# COMPACT_ATOMS: atom_id res chain seq x y z
N MET A 1 -17.98 -6.04 -5.37
CA MET A 1 -17.10 -6.79 -4.45
C MET A 1 -15.92 -5.91 -4.10
N ARG A 2 -15.68 -5.70 -2.83
CA ARG A 2 -14.56 -4.89 -2.35
C ARG A 2 -13.25 -5.65 -2.44
N TYR A 3 -12.18 -4.89 -2.62
CA TYR A 3 -10.82 -5.42 -2.63
C TYR A 3 -10.00 -4.71 -1.58
N TYR A 4 -9.07 -5.45 -0.99
CA TYR A 4 -8.17 -4.92 0.04
C TYR A 4 -6.74 -5.05 -0.46
N LEU A 5 -6.02 -3.94 -0.45
CA LEU A 5 -4.58 -3.94 -0.74
C LEU A 5 -3.85 -4.02 0.58
N ILE A 6 -3.07 -5.07 0.75
CA ILE A 6 -2.26 -5.25 1.96
C ILE A 6 -0.82 -4.99 1.57
N ALA A 7 -0.26 -3.91 2.09
CA ALA A 7 1.12 -3.52 1.84
C ALA A 7 1.93 -3.70 3.10
N GLN A 8 3.07 -4.40 2.98
CA GLN A 8 4.01 -4.56 4.08
C GLN A 8 5.36 -4.03 3.61
N VAL A 9 5.91 -3.10 4.38
CA VAL A 9 7.03 -2.27 3.96
C VAL A 9 8.14 -2.28 5.02
N LYS A 10 9.38 -2.36 4.53
CA LYS A 10 10.57 -2.13 5.36
C LYS A 10 11.30 -0.94 4.77
N VAL A 11 11.32 0.17 5.50
CA VAL A 11 11.96 1.40 5.04
C VAL A 11 13.46 1.31 5.25
N ASN A 12 14.22 1.49 4.18
CA ASN A 12 15.69 1.47 4.22
C ASN A 12 16.28 2.87 4.15
N ASP A 13 15.58 3.80 3.51
CA ASP A 13 15.99 5.20 3.38
C ASP A 13 14.81 6.09 3.79
N PRO A 14 14.77 6.50 5.07
CA PRO A 14 13.62 7.27 5.58
C PRO A 14 13.39 8.61 4.87
N GLU A 15 14.44 9.29 4.46
CA GLU A 15 14.28 10.60 3.80
C GLU A 15 13.60 10.46 2.45
N THR A 16 14.06 9.54 1.62
CA THR A 16 13.46 9.27 0.31
C THR A 16 12.06 8.73 0.46
N PHE A 17 11.84 7.84 1.44
CA PHE A 17 10.50 7.31 1.68
C PHE A 17 9.53 8.41 2.11
N GLN A 18 10.00 9.41 2.85
CA GLN A 18 9.17 10.53 3.26
C GLN A 18 8.70 11.35 2.06
N GLU A 19 9.54 11.49 1.03
CA GLU A 19 9.13 12.13 -0.22
C GLU A 19 8.01 11.33 -0.89
N TYR A 20 8.11 10.00 -0.87
CA TYR A 20 7.04 9.15 -1.38
C TYR A 20 5.73 9.40 -0.62
N VAL A 21 5.79 9.44 0.71
CA VAL A 21 4.61 9.65 1.55
C VAL A 21 3.93 10.99 1.24
N ARG A 22 4.71 12.05 1.02
CA ARG A 22 4.14 13.35 0.68
C ARG A 22 3.39 13.31 -0.64
N GLY A 23 3.93 12.63 -1.64
CA GLY A 23 3.26 12.53 -2.94
C GLY A 23 2.10 11.54 -2.94
N PHE A 24 2.12 10.58 -2.03
CA PHE A 24 1.09 9.56 -1.94
C PHE A 24 -0.30 10.16 -1.72
N SER A 25 -0.44 11.02 -0.73
CA SER A 25 -1.74 11.61 -0.40
C SER A 25 -2.36 12.34 -1.58
N ASP A 26 -1.52 13.07 -2.32
CA ASP A 26 -1.99 13.81 -3.47
C ASP A 26 -2.45 12.88 -4.60
N SER A 27 -1.75 11.77 -4.80
CA SER A 27 -2.13 10.79 -5.83
C SER A 27 -3.38 10.01 -5.46
N PHE A 28 -3.60 9.78 -4.15
CA PHE A 28 -4.64 8.88 -3.67
C PHE A 28 -5.99 9.55 -3.49
N ARG A 29 -6.01 10.84 -3.16
CA ARG A 29 -7.25 11.55 -2.80
C ARG A 29 -8.29 11.62 -3.91
N GLU A 30 -7.88 11.49 -5.16
CA GLU A 30 -8.78 11.57 -6.31
C GLU A 30 -9.53 10.26 -6.56
N TYR A 31 -9.17 9.21 -5.85
CA TYR A 31 -9.70 7.87 -6.06
C TYR A 31 -10.52 7.43 -4.85
N LYS A 32 -11.32 6.38 -5.05
CA LYS A 32 -12.25 5.90 -4.01
C LYS A 32 -11.63 4.89 -3.05
N GLY A 33 -10.31 4.89 -2.94
CA GLY A 33 -9.64 4.06 -1.95
C GLY A 33 -9.73 4.67 -0.55
N GLU A 34 -9.65 3.82 0.45
CA GLU A 34 -9.65 4.23 1.85
C GLU A 34 -8.52 3.51 2.58
N ILE A 35 -7.85 4.20 3.49
CA ILE A 35 -6.89 3.55 4.38
C ILE A 35 -7.67 3.00 5.56
N ILE A 36 -7.64 1.69 5.74
CA ILE A 36 -8.38 1.01 6.81
C ILE A 36 -7.58 0.98 8.11
N LEU A 37 -6.29 0.66 7.99
CA LEU A 37 -5.42 0.63 9.17
C LEU A 37 -3.97 0.80 8.76
N VAL A 38 -3.18 1.26 9.71
CA VAL A 38 -1.71 1.33 9.61
C VAL A 38 -1.16 0.79 10.93
N ASP A 39 -0.26 -0.18 10.84
CA ASP A 39 0.41 -0.74 12.02
C ASP A 39 1.89 -0.89 11.70
N ASN A 40 2.73 -0.15 12.44
CA ASN A 40 4.17 -0.15 12.23
C ASN A 40 4.85 -1.39 12.82
N LYS A 41 4.17 -2.09 13.71
CA LYS A 41 4.79 -3.18 14.48
C LYS A 41 3.78 -4.27 14.79
N PRO A 42 3.34 -5.00 13.75
CA PRO A 42 2.37 -6.08 13.96
C PRO A 42 2.98 -7.19 14.81
N LYS A 43 2.13 -7.85 15.58
CA LYS A 43 2.54 -8.98 16.39
C LYS A 43 2.50 -10.24 15.52
N VAL A 44 3.65 -10.88 15.36
CA VAL A 44 3.73 -12.14 14.61
C VAL A 44 3.18 -13.27 15.47
N ILE A 45 2.17 -13.95 14.97
CA ILE A 45 1.58 -15.10 15.67
C ILE A 45 2.27 -16.39 15.24
N GLU A 46 2.54 -16.52 13.95
CA GLU A 46 3.28 -17.65 13.39
C GLU A 46 4.12 -17.16 12.23
N GLY A 47 5.27 -17.77 12.05
CA GLY A 47 6.15 -17.44 10.94
C GLY A 47 6.99 -16.21 11.22
N SER A 48 7.19 -15.40 10.20
CA SER A 48 8.03 -14.19 10.28
C SER A 48 7.40 -13.04 9.53
N CYS A 49 7.82 -11.82 9.89
CA CYS A 49 7.40 -10.61 9.18
C CYS A 49 8.63 -9.74 8.97
N GLU A 50 9.18 -9.77 7.77
CA GLU A 50 10.42 -9.04 7.46
C GLU A 50 10.15 -7.57 7.14
N ASN A 51 8.95 -7.25 6.69
CA ASN A 51 8.53 -5.90 6.32
C ASN A 51 7.38 -5.47 7.25
N PRO A 52 7.70 -4.96 8.46
CA PRO A 52 6.70 -4.82 9.52
C PRO A 52 5.71 -3.67 9.34
N HIS A 53 6.05 -2.63 8.60
CA HIS A 53 5.12 -1.51 8.41
C HIS A 53 3.97 -1.96 7.52
N THR A 54 2.80 -2.17 8.12
CA THR A 54 1.65 -2.75 7.44
C THR A 54 0.57 -1.68 7.22
N VAL A 55 0.12 -1.57 5.98
CA VAL A 55 -0.98 -0.66 5.62
C VAL A 55 -2.02 -1.47 4.87
N VAL A 56 -3.28 -1.33 5.26
CA VAL A 56 -4.38 -1.98 4.56
C VAL A 56 -5.28 -0.90 3.97
N PHE A 57 -5.50 -1.00 2.66
CA PHE A 57 -6.40 -0.12 1.93
C PHE A 57 -7.63 -0.90 1.48
N ARG A 58 -8.73 -0.20 1.29
CA ARG A 58 -9.94 -0.80 0.73
C ARG A 58 -10.36 -0.05 -0.51
N PHE A 59 -10.71 -0.78 -1.57
CA PHE A 59 -11.21 -0.22 -2.82
C PHE A 59 -12.57 -0.84 -3.14
N PRO A 60 -13.47 -0.07 -3.79
CA PRO A 60 -14.79 -0.62 -4.13
C PRO A 60 -14.73 -1.78 -5.12
N ASP A 61 -13.71 -1.79 -5.98
CA ASP A 61 -13.49 -2.86 -6.96
C ASP A 61 -12.04 -2.84 -7.42
N GLU A 62 -11.66 -3.84 -8.20
CA GLU A 62 -10.30 -3.97 -8.72
C GLU A 62 -9.96 -2.85 -9.71
N GLU A 63 -10.94 -2.42 -10.50
CA GLU A 63 -10.72 -1.38 -11.50
C GLU A 63 -10.30 -0.07 -10.85
N GLU A 64 -10.90 0.28 -9.72
CA GLU A 64 -10.55 1.50 -9.00
C GLU A 64 -9.13 1.43 -8.43
N PHE A 65 -8.73 0.27 -7.91
CA PHE A 65 -7.34 0.06 -7.50
C PHE A 65 -6.39 0.28 -8.67
N LEU A 66 -6.67 -0.33 -9.80
CA LEU A 66 -5.80 -0.23 -10.97
C LEU A 66 -5.74 1.20 -11.51
N ARG A 67 -6.85 1.92 -11.47
CA ARG A 67 -6.89 3.32 -11.90
C ARG A 67 -5.93 4.17 -11.07
N TRP A 68 -5.93 3.99 -9.75
CA TRP A 68 -5.00 4.69 -8.90
C TRP A 68 -3.56 4.22 -9.12
N TYR A 69 -3.34 2.92 -9.08
CA TYR A 69 -1.99 2.35 -9.17
C TYR A 69 -1.29 2.74 -10.46
N ASN A 70 -2.05 2.82 -11.55
CA ASN A 70 -1.52 3.18 -12.87
C ASN A 70 -1.68 4.67 -13.20
N SER A 71 -2.13 5.48 -12.25
CA SER A 71 -2.33 6.91 -12.48
C SER A 71 -1.00 7.63 -12.71
N PRO A 72 -1.01 8.72 -13.51
CA PRO A 72 0.21 9.50 -13.72
C PRO A 72 0.82 10.03 -12.43
N LYS A 73 0.01 10.47 -11.49
CA LYS A 73 0.50 11.00 -10.21
C LYS A 73 1.20 9.92 -9.39
N TYR A 74 0.61 8.72 -9.32
CA TYR A 74 1.26 7.65 -8.56
C TYR A 74 2.52 7.15 -9.25
N LYS A 75 2.51 7.06 -10.57
CA LYS A 75 3.70 6.62 -11.32
C LYS A 75 4.89 7.55 -11.14
N LYS A 76 4.64 8.83 -10.88
CA LYS A 76 5.73 9.79 -10.63
C LYS A 76 6.46 9.53 -9.31
N ILE A 77 5.79 8.92 -8.34
CA ILE A 77 6.36 8.71 -7.01
C ILE A 77 6.75 7.28 -6.70
N ILE A 78 6.29 6.32 -7.50
CA ILE A 78 6.50 4.90 -7.21
C ILE A 78 7.99 4.53 -7.12
N ASP A 79 8.83 5.16 -7.93
CA ASP A 79 10.27 4.93 -7.89
C ASP A 79 10.87 5.31 -6.54
N LEU A 80 10.33 6.33 -5.89
CA LEU A 80 10.80 6.74 -4.56
C LEU A 80 10.60 5.61 -3.55
N ARG A 81 9.47 4.89 -3.64
CA ARG A 81 9.24 3.75 -2.78
C ARG A 81 10.17 2.59 -3.13
N TRP A 82 10.33 2.29 -4.40
CA TRP A 82 11.22 1.20 -4.84
C TRP A 82 12.67 1.44 -4.41
N GLN A 83 13.13 2.68 -4.44
CA GLN A 83 14.50 3.03 -4.04
C GLN A 83 14.70 3.03 -2.53
N SER A 84 13.65 3.28 -1.76
CA SER A 84 13.76 3.55 -0.32
C SER A 84 13.26 2.44 0.58
N ALA A 85 12.59 1.43 0.03
CA ALA A 85 11.94 0.41 0.84
C ALA A 85 11.81 -0.92 0.12
N ASP A 86 11.80 -1.99 0.91
CA ASP A 86 11.38 -3.30 0.45
C ASP A 86 9.89 -3.45 0.73
N THR A 87 9.12 -3.84 -0.26
CA THR A 87 7.66 -3.89 -0.17
C THR A 87 7.11 -5.19 -0.71
N ASN A 88 6.15 -5.75 0.03
CA ASN A 88 5.26 -6.78 -0.48
C ASN A 88 3.86 -6.20 -0.51
N MET A 89 3.18 -6.36 -1.63
CA MET A 89 1.79 -5.94 -1.78
C MET A 89 0.98 -7.08 -2.36
N ILE A 90 -0.17 -7.33 -1.75
CA ILE A 90 -1.13 -8.28 -2.32
C ILE A 90 -2.50 -7.61 -2.34
N LEU A 91 -3.28 -7.95 -3.36
CA LEU A 91 -4.65 -7.50 -3.49
C LEU A 91 -5.55 -8.70 -3.24
N VAL A 92 -6.38 -8.62 -2.21
CA VAL A 92 -7.27 -9.71 -1.84
C VAL A 92 -8.72 -9.29 -2.00
N ARG A 93 -9.57 -10.27 -2.36
CA ARG A 93 -11.00 -10.04 -2.55
C ARG A 93 -11.75 -10.23 -1.24
N GLU A 94 -12.78 -9.42 -1.04
CA GLU A 94 -13.67 -9.58 0.09
C GLU A 94 -14.47 -10.89 -0.05
N GLY A 95 -14.80 -11.49 1.08
CA GLY A 95 -15.61 -12.69 1.13
C GLY A 95 -14.81 -13.98 1.22
N ILE A 96 -15.52 -15.10 1.20
CA ILE A 96 -14.91 -16.42 1.29
C ILE A 96 -14.88 -17.03 -0.11
N ASN A 97 -13.67 -17.17 -0.66
CA ASN A 97 -13.43 -17.67 -2.01
C ASN A 97 -12.62 -18.96 -1.94
N THR A 98 -13.31 -20.07 -1.80
CA THR A 98 -12.66 -21.39 -1.68
C THR A 98 -12.82 -22.21 -2.95
#